data_16a76322cd6ba7490d3b1b73db002fe3
#
_entry.id   16a76322cd6ba7490d3b1b73db002fe3
#
_cell.length_a   1.000
_cell.length_b   1.000
_cell.length_c   1.000
_cell.angle_alpha   90.00
_cell.angle_beta   90.00
_cell.angle_gamma   90.00
#
_symmetry.space_group_name_H-M   'P 1'
#
loop_
_entity.id
_entity.type
_entity.pdbx_description
1 polymer ?
#
loop_
_entity_poly.entity_id
_entity_poly.type
_entity_poly.pdbx_seq_one_letter_code
_entity_poly.pdbx_strand_id
1 'polypeptide(L)'
;MKQKXXIKYGFPLIIGLASFNIQAQEKGIKGWLKKRAALKDTAIAKGRPFLSPMVGPGYTPENGLLLGGGFIYTFKTNPKDSLIQRSTLPITTFISTKGNYGFNAKLASFWAKDKIRFNFKGHFSRANDNYFGIGFSEINNLQIGDSTTAYKRKKFILSPTLLFRIIPNVYAGAGVDINSSEVLELNPVMANNDYYNRFGPKNFNAGVKFNLNYDSRDISVNAWKGWFLNFTSTFYGDYLGSDNTYEMYEIDVRTYHQIVREGNVLAAKLYARIGSGDIPYEELTKLGGANALRGYIEGQYRDRTGVYLLTEWRHTFLETDGGLSKHGMTVWLGSGSIANNPGEINEWIPNLGVGYRFEVQPRMNVRIDFGLGRESSGLYFNFTEAF
;
A
#
# COMPACT_ATOMS: atom_id res chain seq x y z
N MET A 1 38.62 -1.81 16.44
CA MET A 1 38.41 -0.64 15.55
C MET A 1 37.30 -0.97 14.58
N LYS A 2 36.11 -0.44 14.82
CA LYS A 2 34.95 -0.65 13.93
C LYS A 2 35.00 0.40 12.82
N GLN A 3 35.22 -0.03 11.60
CA GLN A 3 35.20 0.82 10.42
C GLN A 3 33.71 1.02 10.01
N LYS A 4 33.26 2.25 10.12
CA LYS A 4 31.90 2.62 9.66
C LYS A 4 31.94 2.97 8.17
N UNK A 5 31.40 2.45 7.27
CA UNK A 5 31.31 2.70 6.15
C UNK A 5 30.29 3.41 5.86
N UNK A 6 30.35 4.29 5.83
CA UNK A 6 29.61 4.83 5.56
C UNK A 6 29.29 4.62 4.45
N ILE A 7 28.39 4.23 4.06
CA ILE A 7 27.83 4.06 2.75
C ILE A 7 27.29 5.42 2.27
N LYS A 8 28.05 6.09 1.52
CA LYS A 8 27.65 7.32 0.81
C LYS A 8 26.94 6.90 -0.49
N TYR A 9 25.63 6.81 -0.48
CA TYR A 9 24.87 6.77 -1.72
C TYR A 9 24.28 8.15 -1.99
N GLY A 10 25.09 9.05 -2.58
CA GLY A 10 24.62 10.24 -3.23
C GLY A 10 24.47 9.95 -4.72
N PHE A 11 23.25 9.76 -5.19
CA PHE A 11 23.01 9.67 -6.64
C PHE A 11 22.47 11.01 -7.14
N PRO A 12 23.19 11.66 -8.09
CA PRO A 12 22.57 12.78 -8.78
C PRO A 12 21.48 12.26 -9.72
N LEU A 13 20.29 12.76 -9.55
CA LEU A 13 19.20 12.53 -10.49
C LEU A 13 19.51 13.33 -11.76
N ILE A 14 20.20 12.71 -12.71
CA ILE A 14 20.37 13.33 -14.03
C ILE A 14 19.08 13.07 -14.81
N ILE A 15 18.18 14.04 -14.75
CA ILE A 15 17.05 14.08 -15.67
C ILE A 15 17.64 14.59 -17.00
N GLY A 16 18.06 13.65 -17.85
CA GLY A 16 18.42 13.95 -19.21
C GLY A 16 17.16 14.30 -19.99
N LEU A 17 16.78 15.57 -20.00
CA LEU A 17 15.80 16.07 -20.95
C LEU A 17 16.45 16.07 -22.32
N ALA A 18 16.24 14.99 -23.07
CA ALA A 18 16.52 15.01 -24.48
C ALA A 18 15.56 16.02 -25.14
N SER A 19 16.07 17.19 -25.43
CA SER A 19 15.34 18.22 -26.18
C SER A 19 15.20 17.78 -27.64
N PHE A 20 14.15 16.98 -27.88
CA PHE A 20 13.71 16.78 -29.26
C PHE A 20 12.84 17.98 -29.67
N ASN A 21 13.28 18.68 -30.69
CA ASN A 21 12.49 19.73 -31.33
C ASN A 21 11.27 19.12 -32.03
N ILE A 22 10.14 19.10 -31.34
CA ILE A 22 8.88 18.58 -31.88
C ILE A 22 7.79 19.67 -31.72
N GLN A 23 7.97 20.80 -32.41
CA GLN A 23 6.95 21.87 -32.34
C GLN A 23 5.63 21.52 -33.03
N ALA A 24 5.63 20.62 -34.00
CA ALA A 24 4.41 20.23 -34.72
C ALA A 24 3.62 19.14 -34.00
N GLN A 25 4.28 18.26 -33.24
CA GLN A 25 3.65 17.19 -32.47
C GLN A 25 3.07 17.68 -31.13
N GLU A 26 3.59 18.78 -30.61
CA GLU A 26 3.15 19.35 -29.33
C GLU A 26 1.68 19.81 -29.36
N LYS A 27 1.23 20.41 -30.45
CA LYS A 27 -0.15 20.86 -30.61
C LYS A 27 -1.13 19.68 -30.66
N GLY A 28 -0.75 18.57 -31.26
CA GLY A 28 -1.57 17.36 -31.33
C GLY A 28 -1.71 16.67 -29.96
N ILE A 29 -0.61 16.49 -29.26
CA ILE A 29 -0.60 15.85 -27.94
C ILE A 29 -1.30 16.71 -26.90
N LYS A 30 -1.04 18.01 -26.87
CA LYS A 30 -1.71 18.95 -25.94
C LYS A 30 -3.22 19.02 -26.21
N GLY A 31 -3.61 19.04 -27.49
CA GLY A 31 -5.02 19.02 -27.89
C GLY A 31 -5.72 17.73 -27.49
N TRP A 32 -5.06 16.58 -27.70
CA TRP A 32 -5.57 15.28 -27.31
C TRP A 32 -5.72 15.16 -25.76
N LEU A 33 -4.71 15.62 -25.02
CA LEU A 33 -4.75 15.64 -23.55
C LEU A 33 -5.91 16.53 -23.03
N LYS A 34 -6.07 17.72 -23.62
CA LYS A 34 -7.15 18.66 -23.27
C LYS A 34 -8.53 18.03 -23.57
N LYS A 35 -8.67 17.37 -24.73
CA LYS A 35 -9.89 16.66 -25.10
C LYS A 35 -10.20 15.50 -24.12
N ARG A 36 -9.19 14.71 -23.75
CA ARG A 36 -9.34 13.65 -22.76
C ARG A 36 -9.74 14.19 -21.39
N ALA A 37 -9.14 15.31 -20.96
CA ALA A 37 -9.50 15.96 -19.71
C ALA A 37 -10.97 16.39 -19.71
N ALA A 38 -11.43 17.05 -20.77
CA ALA A 38 -12.81 17.49 -20.90
C ALA A 38 -13.81 16.32 -20.92
N LEU A 39 -13.45 15.23 -21.61
CA LEU A 39 -14.27 14.01 -21.62
C LEU A 39 -14.34 13.38 -20.23
N LYS A 40 -13.23 13.39 -19.50
CA LYS A 40 -13.18 12.90 -18.12
C LYS A 40 -14.08 13.74 -17.21
N ASP A 41 -13.94 15.07 -17.29
CA ASP A 41 -14.76 15.98 -16.47
C ASP A 41 -16.25 15.81 -16.75
N THR A 42 -16.63 15.63 -18.01
CA THR A 42 -17.99 15.35 -18.42
C THR A 42 -18.46 14.00 -17.87
N ALA A 43 -17.63 12.98 -17.91
CA ALA A 43 -17.97 11.66 -17.37
C ALA A 43 -18.17 11.71 -15.85
N ILE A 44 -17.29 12.44 -15.16
CA ILE A 44 -17.39 12.65 -13.71
C ILE A 44 -18.72 13.35 -13.36
N ALA A 45 -19.02 14.46 -14.06
CA ALA A 45 -20.23 15.23 -13.81
C ALA A 45 -21.51 14.41 -14.05
N LYS A 46 -21.49 13.50 -15.03
CA LYS A 46 -22.63 12.64 -15.37
C LYS A 46 -22.64 11.29 -14.63
N GLY A 47 -21.73 11.07 -13.68
CA GLY A 47 -21.62 9.81 -12.96
C GLY A 47 -21.22 8.61 -13.83
N ARG A 48 -20.67 8.85 -15.01
CA ARG A 48 -20.27 7.79 -15.95
C ARG A 48 -18.91 7.20 -15.57
N PRO A 49 -18.66 5.94 -15.93
CA PRO A 49 -17.35 5.36 -15.70
C PRO A 49 -16.25 6.05 -16.52
N PHE A 50 -15.05 6.05 -15.98
CA PHE A 50 -13.88 6.54 -16.71
C PHE A 50 -12.61 5.82 -16.25
N LEU A 51 -11.61 5.88 -17.11
CA LEU A 51 -10.36 5.17 -16.94
C LEU A 51 -9.21 6.18 -16.97
N SER A 52 -8.34 6.11 -15.97
CA SER A 52 -7.13 6.94 -15.91
C SER A 52 -5.91 6.02 -16.01
N PRO A 53 -5.29 5.94 -17.20
CA PRO A 53 -4.06 5.16 -17.37
C PRO A 53 -2.88 5.88 -16.72
N MET A 54 -1.89 5.09 -16.31
CA MET A 54 -0.71 5.57 -15.61
C MET A 54 0.49 4.71 -15.98
N VAL A 55 1.64 5.34 -16.13
CA VAL A 55 2.89 4.65 -16.40
C VAL A 55 4.02 5.48 -15.81
N GLY A 56 5.01 4.82 -15.27
CA GLY A 56 6.17 5.52 -14.72
C GLY A 56 7.31 4.59 -14.39
N PRO A 57 8.52 5.14 -14.42
CA PRO A 57 9.68 4.39 -13.98
C PRO A 57 9.74 4.35 -12.46
N GLY A 58 10.39 3.33 -11.94
CA GLY A 58 10.69 3.22 -10.52
C GLY A 58 12.04 2.55 -10.32
N TYR A 59 12.46 2.53 -9.09
CA TYR A 59 13.67 1.81 -8.69
C TYR A 59 13.53 1.33 -7.27
N THR A 60 13.88 0.08 -7.04
CA THR A 60 14.15 -0.45 -5.69
C THR A 60 15.45 -1.24 -5.72
N PRO A 61 16.21 -1.23 -4.64
CA PRO A 61 17.47 -2.00 -4.60
C PRO A 61 17.27 -3.49 -4.94
N GLU A 62 16.19 -4.08 -4.44
CA GLU A 62 15.88 -5.50 -4.62
C GLU A 62 15.56 -5.84 -6.08
N ASN A 63 14.83 -4.96 -6.75
CA ASN A 63 14.28 -5.23 -8.08
C ASN A 63 15.01 -4.51 -9.23
N GLY A 64 15.89 -3.55 -8.88
CA GLY A 64 16.57 -2.72 -9.89
C GLY A 64 15.64 -1.67 -10.49
N LEU A 65 15.87 -1.30 -11.73
CA LEU A 65 14.99 -0.39 -12.46
C LEU A 65 13.67 -1.10 -12.77
N LEU A 66 12.58 -0.39 -12.50
CA LEU A 66 11.23 -0.87 -12.74
C LEU A 66 10.54 0.00 -13.79
N LEU A 67 9.75 -0.64 -14.63
CA LEU A 67 8.73 0.07 -15.39
C LEU A 67 7.38 -0.39 -14.85
N GLY A 68 6.67 0.54 -14.23
CA GLY A 68 5.33 0.29 -13.69
C GLY A 68 4.28 0.93 -14.56
N GLY A 69 3.12 0.28 -14.64
CA GLY A 69 1.98 0.83 -15.37
C GLY A 69 0.67 0.28 -14.85
N GLY A 70 -0.40 0.87 -15.33
CA GLY A 70 -1.72 0.42 -14.93
C GLY A 70 -2.79 1.46 -15.20
N PHE A 71 -3.89 1.32 -14.51
CA PHE A 71 -4.99 2.29 -14.63
C PHE A 71 -5.85 2.26 -13.37
N ILE A 72 -6.56 3.35 -13.16
CA ILE A 72 -7.66 3.41 -12.19
C ILE A 72 -8.96 3.45 -12.99
N TYR A 73 -9.78 2.42 -12.83
CA TYR A 73 -11.14 2.41 -13.34
C TYR A 73 -12.07 2.89 -12.23
N THR A 74 -12.83 3.95 -12.52
CA THR A 74 -13.74 4.59 -11.57
C THR A 74 -15.15 4.57 -12.12
N PHE A 75 -16.13 4.17 -11.32
CA PHE A 75 -17.52 4.05 -11.77
C PHE A 75 -18.47 4.26 -10.59
N LYS A 76 -19.72 4.61 -10.92
CA LYS A 76 -20.84 4.56 -9.97
C LYS A 76 -21.71 3.37 -10.32
N THR A 77 -22.09 2.58 -9.33
CA THR A 77 -23.02 1.45 -9.52
C THR A 77 -24.43 1.93 -9.83
N ASN A 78 -24.76 3.16 -9.44
CA ASN A 78 -25.98 3.85 -9.85
C ASN A 78 -25.63 5.31 -10.20
N PRO A 79 -25.48 5.64 -11.50
CA PRO A 79 -25.13 7.02 -11.90
C PRO A 79 -26.16 8.08 -11.50
N LYS A 80 -27.41 7.70 -11.29
CA LYS A 80 -28.48 8.64 -10.88
C LYS A 80 -28.43 8.99 -9.39
N ASP A 81 -27.71 8.22 -8.59
CA ASP A 81 -27.58 8.44 -7.16
C ASP A 81 -26.39 9.39 -6.88
N SER A 82 -26.72 10.64 -6.58
CA SER A 82 -25.68 11.66 -6.32
C SER A 82 -24.91 11.37 -5.04
N LEU A 83 -25.49 10.67 -4.08
CA LEU A 83 -24.92 10.45 -2.75
C LEU A 83 -23.99 9.24 -2.70
N ILE A 84 -24.17 8.26 -3.62
CA ILE A 84 -23.33 7.06 -3.60
C ILE A 84 -21.88 7.40 -4.01
N GLN A 85 -20.93 6.91 -3.24
CA GLN A 85 -19.51 7.11 -3.54
C GLN A 85 -19.14 6.41 -4.86
N ARG A 86 -18.11 6.92 -5.51
CA ARG A 86 -17.56 6.24 -6.69
C ARG A 86 -16.79 5.01 -6.27
N SER A 87 -17.08 3.91 -6.94
CA SER A 87 -16.32 2.67 -6.84
C SER A 87 -15.01 2.82 -7.61
N THR A 88 -13.95 2.20 -7.10
CA THR A 88 -12.62 2.31 -7.71
C THR A 88 -11.96 0.94 -7.83
N LEU A 89 -11.32 0.74 -8.96
CA LEU A 89 -10.52 -0.45 -9.25
C LEU A 89 -9.17 -0.01 -9.82
N PRO A 90 -8.19 0.35 -8.98
CA PRO A 90 -6.82 0.46 -9.44
C PRO A 90 -6.26 -0.91 -9.79
N ILE A 91 -5.65 -0.99 -10.95
CA ILE A 91 -4.90 -2.17 -11.43
C ILE A 91 -3.50 -1.67 -11.78
N THR A 92 -2.49 -2.32 -11.23
CA THR A 92 -1.09 -1.97 -11.50
C THR A 92 -0.29 -3.22 -11.81
N THR A 93 0.70 -3.05 -12.67
CA THR A 93 1.67 -4.08 -13.02
C THR A 93 3.06 -3.46 -13.07
N PHE A 94 4.08 -4.27 -12.88
CA PHE A 94 5.46 -3.83 -13.06
C PHE A 94 6.29 -4.96 -13.66
N ILE A 95 7.35 -4.54 -14.36
CA ILE A 95 8.45 -5.41 -14.79
C ILE A 95 9.76 -4.73 -14.40
N SER A 96 10.81 -5.50 -14.23
CA SER A 96 12.10 -4.98 -13.78
C SER A 96 13.29 -5.53 -14.55
N THR A 97 14.41 -4.83 -14.47
CA THR A 97 15.67 -5.23 -15.10
C THR A 97 16.24 -6.52 -14.49
N LYS A 98 15.83 -6.90 -13.29
CA LYS A 98 16.24 -8.18 -12.66
C LYS A 98 15.26 -9.33 -12.96
N GLY A 99 14.37 -9.17 -13.98
CA GLY A 99 13.43 -10.21 -14.37
C GLY A 99 12.27 -10.42 -13.41
N ASN A 100 11.97 -9.43 -12.59
CA ASN A 100 10.87 -9.49 -11.63
C ASN A 100 9.62 -8.85 -12.26
N TYR A 101 8.45 -9.36 -11.88
CA TYR A 101 7.19 -8.82 -12.39
C TYR A 101 6.08 -9.07 -11.37
N GLY A 102 5.04 -8.25 -11.48
CA GLY A 102 3.90 -8.39 -10.58
C GLY A 102 2.67 -7.65 -11.08
N PHE A 103 1.55 -8.00 -10.45
CA PHE A 103 0.22 -7.47 -10.77
C PHE A 103 -0.52 -7.26 -9.46
N ASN A 104 -1.19 -6.11 -9.34
CA ASN A 104 -2.06 -5.80 -8.20
C ASN A 104 -3.41 -5.30 -8.72
N ALA A 105 -4.48 -5.73 -8.06
CA ALA A 105 -5.82 -5.20 -8.27
C ALA A 105 -6.47 -4.98 -6.91
N LYS A 106 -7.14 -3.85 -6.74
CA LYS A 106 -7.82 -3.56 -5.48
C LYS A 106 -9.16 -2.88 -5.80
N LEU A 107 -10.25 -3.59 -5.57
CA LEU A 107 -11.60 -3.05 -5.79
C LEU A 107 -12.20 -2.58 -4.48
N ALA A 108 -12.76 -1.37 -4.50
CA ALA A 108 -13.68 -0.90 -3.48
C ALA A 108 -14.96 -0.48 -4.20
N SER A 109 -16.06 -1.17 -3.96
CA SER A 109 -17.31 -0.90 -4.69
C SER A 109 -18.50 -0.78 -3.74
N PHE A 110 -19.40 0.13 -4.09
CA PHE A 110 -20.54 0.57 -3.29
C PHE A 110 -21.83 0.28 -4.05
N TRP A 111 -22.76 -0.43 -3.43
CA TRP A 111 -23.98 -0.94 -4.06
C TRP A 111 -25.21 -0.60 -3.22
N ALA A 112 -26.38 -0.57 -3.83
CA ALA A 112 -27.70 -0.45 -3.16
C ALA A 112 -27.73 0.76 -2.19
N LYS A 113 -27.36 1.95 -2.65
CA LYS A 113 -27.27 3.18 -1.84
C LYS A 113 -26.30 3.01 -0.65
N ASP A 114 -25.16 2.36 -0.92
CA ASP A 114 -24.13 2.03 0.07
C ASP A 114 -24.60 1.09 1.19
N LYS A 115 -25.64 0.29 0.93
CA LYS A 115 -26.05 -0.77 1.87
C LYS A 115 -25.18 -2.01 1.75
N ILE A 116 -24.53 -2.19 0.60
CA ILE A 116 -23.66 -3.33 0.31
C ILE A 116 -22.33 -2.79 -0.21
N ARG A 117 -21.25 -3.30 0.33
CA ARG A 117 -19.89 -3.01 -0.15
C ARG A 117 -19.23 -4.32 -0.54
N PHE A 118 -18.63 -4.36 -1.74
CA PHE A 118 -17.80 -5.48 -2.15
C PHE A 118 -16.39 -4.97 -2.35
N ASN A 119 -15.48 -5.53 -1.57
CA ASN A 119 -14.05 -5.23 -1.61
C ASN A 119 -13.29 -6.45 -2.09
N PHE A 120 -12.24 -6.23 -2.86
CA PHE A 120 -11.42 -7.30 -3.39
C PHE A 120 -9.98 -6.85 -3.42
N LYS A 121 -9.07 -7.73 -3.01
CA LYS A 121 -7.64 -7.55 -3.16
C LYS A 121 -7.09 -8.75 -3.92
N GLY A 122 -6.39 -8.48 -5.01
CA GLY A 122 -5.67 -9.49 -5.79
C GLY A 122 -4.22 -9.07 -5.94
N HIS A 123 -3.30 -10.01 -5.79
CA HIS A 123 -1.88 -9.78 -5.97
C HIS A 123 -1.23 -11.02 -6.54
N PHE A 124 -0.33 -10.82 -7.48
CA PHE A 124 0.57 -11.84 -7.97
C PHE A 124 1.94 -11.20 -8.21
N SER A 125 2.98 -11.86 -7.76
CA SER A 125 4.34 -11.41 -8.10
C SER A 125 5.32 -12.57 -8.17
N ARG A 126 6.33 -12.40 -9.00
CA ARG A 126 7.57 -13.16 -8.99
C ARG A 126 8.67 -12.11 -8.88
N ALA A 127 9.29 -12.02 -7.73
CA ALA A 127 10.15 -10.89 -7.42
C ALA A 127 11.21 -11.23 -6.39
N ASN A 128 12.29 -10.49 -6.44
CA ASN A 128 13.30 -10.51 -5.39
C ASN A 128 12.73 -9.84 -4.14
N ASP A 129 13.12 -10.36 -3.00
CA ASP A 129 12.77 -9.84 -1.68
C ASP A 129 13.99 -9.97 -0.79
N ASN A 130 13.87 -9.54 0.46
CA ASN A 130 14.95 -9.65 1.41
C ASN A 130 14.48 -10.39 2.67
N TYR A 131 15.30 -11.30 3.13
CA TYR A 131 15.12 -11.99 4.40
C TYR A 131 15.90 -11.21 5.47
N PHE A 132 15.18 -10.63 6.41
CA PHE A 132 15.76 -9.83 7.49
C PHE A 132 15.69 -10.53 8.85
N GLY A 133 15.28 -11.80 8.86
CA GLY A 133 15.06 -12.51 10.13
C GLY A 133 13.66 -12.23 10.71
N ILE A 134 13.48 -12.63 11.95
CA ILE A 134 12.23 -12.48 12.71
C ILE A 134 12.55 -11.80 14.04
N GLY A 135 11.82 -10.73 14.32
CA GLY A 135 12.02 -9.96 15.55
C GLY A 135 13.26 -9.06 15.50
N PHE A 136 13.31 -8.12 16.45
CA PHE A 136 14.39 -7.13 16.50
C PHE A 136 15.77 -7.77 16.70
N SER A 137 15.85 -8.85 17.48
CA SER A 137 17.15 -9.46 17.77
C SER A 137 17.85 -10.02 16.53
N GLU A 138 17.08 -10.67 15.62
CA GLU A 138 17.70 -11.21 14.40
C GLU A 138 18.09 -10.07 13.46
N ILE A 139 17.19 -9.12 13.21
CA ILE A 139 17.45 -8.05 12.25
C ILE A 139 18.61 -7.14 12.67
N ASN A 140 18.72 -6.84 13.96
CA ASN A 140 19.80 -5.96 14.45
C ASN A 140 21.19 -6.58 14.31
N ASN A 141 21.27 -7.91 14.19
CA ASN A 141 22.51 -8.65 14.03
C ASN A 141 22.80 -9.05 12.58
N LEU A 142 21.89 -8.77 11.66
CA LEU A 142 22.01 -9.22 10.27
C LEU A 142 22.77 -8.21 9.42
N GLN A 143 23.70 -8.70 8.62
CA GLN A 143 24.39 -7.89 7.60
C GLN A 143 23.58 -7.89 6.32
N ILE A 144 23.04 -6.73 5.95
CA ILE A 144 22.17 -6.59 4.78
C ILE A 144 23.02 -6.56 3.49
N GLY A 145 22.67 -7.38 2.51
CA GLY A 145 23.35 -7.42 1.22
C GLY A 145 22.80 -8.51 0.32
N ASP A 146 23.13 -8.44 -0.96
CA ASP A 146 22.65 -9.41 -1.94
C ASP A 146 23.01 -10.86 -1.59
N SER A 147 24.18 -11.07 -0.99
CA SER A 147 24.62 -12.41 -0.61
C SER A 147 24.10 -12.89 0.75
N THR A 148 23.55 -11.99 1.55
CA THR A 148 23.08 -12.32 2.91
C THR A 148 21.58 -12.28 3.06
N THR A 149 20.90 -11.34 2.41
CA THR A 149 19.45 -11.16 2.62
C THR A 149 18.60 -11.47 1.38
N ALA A 150 19.15 -11.32 0.16
CA ALA A 150 18.34 -11.45 -1.05
C ALA A 150 17.85 -12.88 -1.27
N TYR A 151 16.59 -13.01 -1.61
CA TYR A 151 15.98 -14.27 -2.03
C TYR A 151 14.92 -13.97 -3.10
N LYS A 152 14.44 -14.98 -3.76
CA LYS A 152 13.42 -14.81 -4.82
C LYS A 152 12.20 -15.64 -4.50
N ARG A 153 11.03 -15.04 -4.68
CA ARG A 153 9.77 -15.72 -4.38
C ARG A 153 8.67 -15.42 -5.38
N LYS A 154 7.73 -16.33 -5.45
CA LYS A 154 6.39 -16.08 -5.99
C LYS A 154 5.45 -15.79 -4.83
N LYS A 155 4.48 -14.90 -5.06
CA LYS A 155 3.40 -14.67 -4.11
C LYS A 155 2.08 -14.47 -4.86
N PHE A 156 1.02 -15.06 -4.33
CA PHE A 156 -0.35 -14.89 -4.83
C PHE A 156 -1.25 -14.57 -3.65
N ILE A 157 -2.18 -13.63 -3.85
CA ILE A 157 -3.21 -13.29 -2.86
C ILE A 157 -4.54 -13.08 -3.60
N LEU A 158 -5.61 -13.63 -3.05
CA LEU A 158 -6.98 -13.40 -3.47
C LEU A 158 -7.84 -13.20 -2.23
N SER A 159 -8.42 -12.02 -2.06
CA SER A 159 -9.09 -11.67 -0.80
C SER A 159 -10.37 -10.87 -1.04
N PRO A 160 -11.46 -11.52 -1.48
CA PRO A 160 -12.77 -10.87 -1.58
C PRO A 160 -13.44 -10.74 -0.20
N THR A 161 -14.22 -9.67 -0.01
CA THR A 161 -14.99 -9.41 1.22
C THR A 161 -16.30 -8.74 0.84
N LEU A 162 -17.42 -9.25 1.35
CA LEU A 162 -18.74 -8.68 1.17
C LEU A 162 -19.23 -8.13 2.52
N LEU A 163 -19.64 -6.86 2.53
CA LEU A 163 -20.07 -6.16 3.74
C LEU A 163 -21.50 -5.67 3.56
N PHE A 164 -22.28 -5.75 4.61
CA PHE A 164 -23.66 -5.25 4.66
C PHE A 164 -23.75 -4.18 5.74
N ARG A 165 -24.47 -3.10 5.42
CA ARG A 165 -24.71 -2.02 6.38
C ARG A 165 -25.73 -2.47 7.44
N ILE A 166 -25.30 -2.46 8.70
CA ILE A 166 -26.14 -2.86 9.85
C ILE A 166 -26.91 -1.65 10.38
N ILE A 167 -26.20 -0.55 10.61
CA ILE A 167 -26.76 0.76 10.98
C ILE A 167 -25.96 1.82 10.21
N PRO A 168 -26.36 3.10 10.21
CA PRO A 168 -25.60 4.12 9.48
C PRO A 168 -24.11 4.09 9.80
N ASN A 169 -23.30 4.04 8.76
CA ASN A 169 -21.83 3.99 8.80
C ASN A 169 -21.21 2.71 9.37
N VAL A 170 -22.00 1.74 9.86
CA VAL A 170 -21.48 0.48 10.42
C VAL A 170 -21.80 -0.66 9.45
N TYR A 171 -20.79 -1.42 9.12
CA TYR A 171 -20.85 -2.54 8.17
C TYR A 171 -20.26 -3.78 8.82
N ALA A 172 -20.91 -4.91 8.61
CA ALA A 172 -20.38 -6.20 9.02
C ALA A 172 -20.46 -7.17 7.84
N GLY A 173 -19.55 -8.10 7.79
CA GLY A 173 -19.56 -9.06 6.70
C GLY A 173 -18.45 -10.09 6.78
N ALA A 174 -18.33 -10.83 5.70
CA ALA A 174 -17.40 -11.95 5.64
C ALA A 174 -16.77 -12.04 4.24
N GLY A 175 -15.74 -12.84 4.17
CA GLY A 175 -15.02 -13.10 2.95
C GLY A 175 -14.12 -14.30 3.11
N VAL A 176 -13.25 -14.47 2.12
CA VAL A 176 -12.18 -15.45 2.19
C VAL A 176 -10.86 -14.75 1.96
N ASP A 177 -9.80 -15.34 2.47
CA ASP A 177 -8.44 -14.92 2.17
C ASP A 177 -7.66 -16.15 1.73
N ILE A 178 -7.18 -16.10 0.50
CA ILE A 178 -6.37 -17.17 -0.09
C ILE A 178 -5.02 -16.56 -0.41
N ASN A 179 -3.96 -17.16 0.10
CA ASN A 179 -2.61 -16.74 -0.23
C ASN A 179 -1.71 -17.95 -0.47
N SER A 180 -0.72 -17.75 -1.31
CA SER A 180 0.26 -18.78 -1.61
C SER A 180 1.62 -18.11 -1.79
N SER A 181 2.64 -18.74 -1.25
CA SER A 181 4.02 -18.28 -1.41
C SER A 181 4.93 -19.46 -1.75
N GLU A 182 5.93 -19.19 -2.59
CA GLU A 182 6.92 -20.18 -2.99
C GLU A 182 8.29 -19.49 -3.11
N VAL A 183 9.25 -19.93 -2.32
CA VAL A 183 10.63 -19.44 -2.42
C VAL A 183 11.31 -20.17 -3.57
N LEU A 184 11.82 -19.43 -4.53
CA LEU A 184 12.44 -19.93 -5.76
C LEU A 184 13.96 -20.01 -5.64
N GLU A 185 14.56 -19.02 -4.98
CA GLU A 185 16.00 -18.94 -4.77
C GLU A 185 16.20 -18.55 -3.30
N LEU A 186 16.88 -19.38 -2.57
CA LEU A 186 17.04 -19.30 -1.11
C LEU A 186 18.43 -18.78 -0.76
N ASN A 187 18.54 -17.85 0.17
CA ASN A 187 19.84 -17.43 0.66
C ASN A 187 20.31 -18.31 1.87
N PRO A 188 21.61 -18.36 2.13
CA PRO A 188 22.12 -19.24 3.20
C PRO A 188 21.63 -18.87 4.61
N VAL A 189 21.39 -17.61 4.91
CA VAL A 189 20.89 -17.18 6.23
C VAL A 189 19.48 -17.71 6.46
N MET A 190 18.61 -17.54 5.45
CA MET A 190 17.25 -18.05 5.50
C MET A 190 17.22 -19.59 5.56
N ALA A 191 18.12 -20.25 4.83
CA ALA A 191 18.23 -21.70 4.82
C ALA A 191 18.55 -22.30 6.18
N ASN A 192 19.25 -21.55 7.01
CA ASN A 192 19.66 -21.97 8.37
C ASN A 192 18.68 -21.52 9.46
N ASN A 193 17.55 -20.90 9.12
CA ASN A 193 16.59 -20.41 10.10
C ASN A 193 15.56 -21.50 10.43
N ASP A 194 15.49 -21.91 11.68
CA ASP A 194 14.59 -22.98 12.12
C ASP A 194 13.12 -22.66 11.92
N TYR A 195 12.73 -21.40 12.14
CA TYR A 195 11.33 -20.99 11.93
C TYR A 195 10.93 -21.16 10.46
N TYR A 196 11.77 -20.66 9.54
CA TYR A 196 11.52 -20.82 8.10
C TYR A 196 11.45 -22.31 7.72
N ASN A 197 12.40 -23.10 8.21
CA ASN A 197 12.51 -24.53 7.85
C ASN A 197 11.32 -25.34 8.34
N ARG A 198 10.68 -24.95 9.44
CA ARG A 198 9.46 -25.59 9.95
C ARG A 198 8.33 -25.59 8.91
N PHE A 199 8.20 -24.50 8.13
CA PHE A 199 7.12 -24.34 7.15
C PHE A 199 7.55 -24.65 5.72
N GLY A 200 8.84 -24.64 5.45
CA GLY A 200 9.41 -24.94 4.14
C GLY A 200 9.19 -23.86 3.10
N PRO A 201 9.62 -24.14 1.86
CA PRO A 201 9.67 -23.11 0.82
C PRO A 201 8.33 -22.83 0.13
N LYS A 202 7.32 -23.65 0.33
CA LYS A 202 6.04 -23.51 -0.36
C LYS A 202 4.89 -23.64 0.62
N ASN A 203 3.99 -22.68 0.60
CA ASN A 203 2.84 -22.65 1.49
C ASN A 203 1.61 -22.17 0.72
N PHE A 204 0.49 -22.87 0.93
CA PHE A 204 -0.83 -22.44 0.49
C PHE A 204 -1.70 -22.26 1.74
N ASN A 205 -2.34 -21.10 1.87
CA ASN A 205 -3.16 -20.82 3.03
C ASN A 205 -4.51 -20.30 2.55
N ALA A 206 -5.58 -20.82 3.14
CA ALA A 206 -6.94 -20.39 2.86
C ALA A 206 -7.69 -20.26 4.17
N GLY A 207 -8.34 -19.11 4.34
CA GLY A 207 -9.04 -18.79 5.58
C GLY A 207 -10.36 -18.08 5.36
N VAL A 208 -11.27 -18.22 6.32
CA VAL A 208 -12.51 -17.47 6.40
C VAL A 208 -12.24 -16.18 7.14
N LYS A 209 -12.74 -15.09 6.58
CA LYS A 209 -12.50 -13.74 7.08
C LYS A 209 -13.82 -13.13 7.55
N PHE A 210 -13.82 -12.51 8.73
CA PHE A 210 -14.92 -11.72 9.26
C PHE A 210 -14.46 -10.28 9.43
N ASN A 211 -15.37 -9.36 9.15
CA ASN A 211 -15.02 -7.93 9.13
C ASN A 211 -16.12 -7.11 9.79
N LEU A 212 -15.71 -6.20 10.66
CA LEU A 212 -16.57 -5.18 11.24
C LEU A 212 -15.95 -3.81 10.95
N ASN A 213 -16.74 -2.92 10.38
CA ASN A 213 -16.22 -1.65 9.87
C ASN A 213 -17.17 -0.49 10.23
N TYR A 214 -16.60 0.60 10.76
CA TYR A 214 -17.27 1.90 10.88
C TYR A 214 -16.58 2.86 9.92
N ASP A 215 -17.35 3.53 9.07
CA ASP A 215 -16.79 4.39 8.03
C ASP A 215 -17.65 5.64 7.85
N SER A 216 -17.24 6.73 8.48
CA SER A 216 -17.89 8.04 8.35
C SER A 216 -17.08 9.02 7.50
N ARG A 217 -16.11 8.52 6.73
CA ARG A 217 -15.30 9.36 5.85
C ARG A 217 -16.16 10.02 4.77
N ASP A 218 -15.84 11.27 4.46
CA ASP A 218 -16.49 11.97 3.34
C ASP A 218 -16.22 11.29 2.00
N ILE A 219 -14.98 10.84 1.75
CA ILE A 219 -14.58 10.08 0.56
C ILE A 219 -13.55 9.04 0.98
N SER A 220 -13.71 7.81 0.52
CA SER A 220 -12.87 6.69 0.99
C SER A 220 -11.42 6.74 0.51
N VAL A 221 -11.13 7.36 -0.65
CA VAL A 221 -9.79 7.32 -1.27
C VAL A 221 -8.85 8.43 -0.81
N ASN A 222 -9.39 9.57 -0.35
CA ASN A 222 -8.60 10.69 0.17
C ASN A 222 -9.52 11.51 1.07
N ALA A 223 -9.75 11.00 2.26
CA ALA A 223 -10.68 11.62 3.20
C ALA A 223 -10.12 12.94 3.74
N TRP A 224 -10.97 13.93 3.88
CA TRP A 224 -10.68 15.19 4.56
C TRP A 224 -11.33 15.23 5.93
N LYS A 225 -12.39 14.46 6.13
CA LYS A 225 -13.16 14.41 7.39
C LYS A 225 -13.64 12.99 7.67
N GLY A 226 -13.75 12.68 8.95
CA GLY A 226 -14.39 11.45 9.41
C GLY A 226 -13.44 10.41 9.97
N TRP A 227 -14.00 9.26 10.24
CA TRP A 227 -13.32 8.14 10.88
C TRP A 227 -13.48 6.89 10.04
N PHE A 228 -12.49 6.05 10.10
CA PHE A 228 -12.52 4.69 9.58
C PHE A 228 -11.98 3.78 10.68
N LEU A 229 -12.81 2.89 11.17
CA LEU A 229 -12.40 1.86 12.12
C LEU A 229 -12.71 0.52 11.48
N ASN A 230 -11.73 -0.34 11.40
CA ASN A 230 -11.89 -1.64 10.75
C ASN A 230 -11.24 -2.71 11.62
N PHE A 231 -12.01 -3.72 11.96
CA PHE A 231 -11.54 -4.92 12.61
C PHE A 231 -11.75 -6.09 11.67
N THR A 232 -10.70 -6.87 11.45
CA THR A 232 -10.77 -8.08 10.64
C THR A 232 -10.19 -9.24 11.43
N SER A 233 -10.90 -10.36 11.46
CA SER A 233 -10.35 -11.63 11.95
C SER A 233 -10.38 -12.65 10.82
N THR A 234 -9.27 -13.35 10.61
CA THR A 234 -9.14 -14.37 9.58
C THR A 234 -8.65 -15.67 10.21
N PHE A 235 -9.35 -16.74 9.96
CA PHE A 235 -9.04 -18.06 10.48
C PHE A 235 -8.65 -18.97 9.32
N TYR A 236 -7.40 -19.43 9.33
CA TYR A 236 -6.85 -20.31 8.30
C TYR A 236 -6.81 -21.74 8.83
N GLY A 237 -7.17 -22.69 8.01
CA GLY A 237 -7.18 -24.08 8.44
C GLY A 237 -7.47 -25.07 7.32
N ASP A 238 -7.30 -26.33 7.63
CA ASP A 238 -7.45 -27.45 6.70
C ASP A 238 -8.86 -27.55 6.07
N TYR A 239 -9.87 -26.99 6.73
CA TYR A 239 -11.25 -26.96 6.24
C TYR A 239 -11.41 -26.23 4.89
N LEU A 240 -10.43 -25.41 4.49
CA LEU A 240 -10.34 -24.81 3.16
C LEU A 240 -9.09 -25.26 2.40
N GLY A 241 -8.43 -26.32 2.87
CA GLY A 241 -7.23 -26.85 2.24
C GLY A 241 -5.95 -26.06 2.56
N SER A 242 -5.95 -25.28 3.64
CA SER A 242 -4.77 -24.57 4.10
C SER A 242 -3.69 -25.53 4.58
N ASP A 243 -2.44 -25.30 4.18
CA ASP A 243 -1.30 -26.09 4.69
C ASP A 243 -1.03 -25.81 6.18
N ASN A 244 -1.44 -24.64 6.67
CA ASN A 244 -1.12 -24.19 8.02
C ASN A 244 -2.39 -23.75 8.75
N THR A 245 -2.43 -23.93 10.07
CA THR A 245 -3.55 -23.54 10.92
C THR A 245 -3.13 -22.36 11.78
N TYR A 246 -3.73 -21.19 11.53
CA TYR A 246 -3.41 -19.97 12.26
C TYR A 246 -4.55 -18.96 12.15
N GLU A 247 -4.47 -17.95 12.98
CA GLU A 247 -5.44 -16.85 12.98
C GLU A 247 -4.73 -15.50 12.96
N MET A 248 -5.35 -14.54 12.27
CA MET A 248 -4.82 -13.18 12.16
C MET A 248 -5.91 -12.19 12.54
N TYR A 249 -5.57 -11.26 13.39
CA TYR A 249 -6.44 -10.16 13.81
C TYR A 249 -5.82 -8.85 13.33
N GLU A 250 -6.62 -8.02 12.64
CA GLU A 250 -6.17 -6.73 12.14
C GLU A 250 -7.07 -5.61 12.65
N ILE A 251 -6.45 -4.56 13.15
CA ILE A 251 -7.11 -3.34 13.60
C ILE A 251 -6.56 -2.19 12.76
N ASP A 252 -7.43 -1.43 12.10
CA ASP A 252 -7.05 -0.26 11.30
C ASP A 252 -7.96 0.89 11.70
N VAL A 253 -7.40 1.84 12.44
CA VAL A 253 -8.12 3.03 12.92
C VAL A 253 -7.53 4.24 12.22
N ARG A 254 -8.38 5.02 11.56
CA ARG A 254 -7.96 6.25 10.86
C ARG A 254 -8.90 7.38 11.21
N THR A 255 -8.34 8.58 11.33
CA THR A 255 -9.13 9.79 11.53
C THR A 255 -8.60 10.90 10.62
N TYR A 256 -9.51 11.75 10.19
CA TYR A 256 -9.22 12.83 9.26
C TYR A 256 -9.92 14.10 9.74
N HIS A 257 -9.15 15.15 9.86
CA HIS A 257 -9.63 16.45 10.32
C HIS A 257 -9.22 17.54 9.35
N GLN A 258 -10.19 18.11 8.67
CA GLN A 258 -9.96 19.30 7.86
C GLN A 258 -9.66 20.47 8.80
N ILE A 259 -8.52 21.10 8.60
CA ILE A 259 -8.10 22.25 9.42
C ILE A 259 -8.05 23.50 8.55
N VAL A 260 -8.67 24.58 9.05
CA VAL A 260 -8.72 25.91 8.41
C VAL A 260 -9.55 25.89 7.11
N ARG A 261 -9.19 25.08 6.10
CA ARG A 261 -9.83 25.09 4.78
C ARG A 261 -9.82 23.71 4.11
N GLU A 262 -10.57 23.58 3.04
CA GLU A 262 -10.57 22.38 2.21
C GLU A 262 -9.16 22.09 1.67
N GLY A 263 -8.83 20.81 1.56
CA GLY A 263 -7.53 20.38 1.08
C GLY A 263 -6.39 20.53 2.09
N ASN A 264 -6.69 20.99 3.30
CA ASN A 264 -5.71 21.08 4.39
C ASN A 264 -6.18 20.15 5.51
N VAL A 265 -5.50 19.01 5.68
CA VAL A 265 -6.01 17.88 6.48
C VAL A 265 -4.94 17.36 7.42
N LEU A 266 -5.30 17.18 8.67
CA LEU A 266 -4.51 16.40 9.61
C LEU A 266 -5.14 15.00 9.67
N ALA A 267 -4.34 13.99 9.29
CA ALA A 267 -4.78 12.60 9.25
C ALA A 267 -3.92 11.76 10.20
N ALA A 268 -4.54 10.80 10.88
CA ALA A 268 -3.81 9.87 11.72
C ALA A 268 -4.29 8.43 11.48
N LYS A 269 -3.38 7.49 11.64
CA LYS A 269 -3.65 6.07 11.48
C LYS A 269 -2.94 5.27 12.58
N LEU A 270 -3.69 4.39 13.21
CA LEU A 270 -3.16 3.30 14.04
C LEU A 270 -3.49 1.99 13.35
N TYR A 271 -2.47 1.16 13.14
CA TYR A 271 -2.65 -0.16 12.57
C TYR A 271 -1.98 -1.18 13.48
N ALA A 272 -2.67 -2.29 13.72
CA ALA A 272 -2.09 -3.44 14.41
C ALA A 272 -2.51 -4.72 13.69
N ARG A 273 -1.59 -5.67 13.60
CA ARG A 273 -1.87 -7.00 13.08
C ARG A 273 -1.21 -8.01 14.03
N ILE A 274 -2.02 -8.93 14.53
CA ILE A 274 -1.65 -9.88 15.59
C ILE A 274 -1.96 -11.28 15.09
N GLY A 275 -0.96 -12.16 15.13
CA GLY A 275 -1.12 -13.53 14.66
C GLY A 275 -0.89 -14.55 15.76
N SER A 276 -1.60 -15.68 15.65
CA SER A 276 -1.50 -16.81 16.58
C SER A 276 -1.57 -18.11 15.80
N GLY A 277 -0.90 -19.15 16.27
CA GLY A 277 -0.87 -20.47 15.61
C GLY A 277 0.36 -20.66 14.73
N ASP A 278 0.23 -21.49 13.71
CA ASP A 278 1.32 -21.90 12.83
C ASP A 278 1.41 -20.97 11.61
N ILE A 279 1.96 -19.79 11.82
CA ILE A 279 2.03 -18.72 10.80
C ILE A 279 3.29 -18.93 9.95
N PRO A 280 3.19 -19.22 8.66
CA PRO A 280 4.41 -19.34 7.84
C PRO A 280 5.11 -17.98 7.68
N TYR A 281 6.41 -18.01 7.44
CA TYR A 281 7.28 -16.82 7.38
C TYR A 281 6.69 -15.70 6.52
N GLU A 282 6.16 -16.03 5.34
CA GLU A 282 5.64 -15.04 4.40
C GLU A 282 4.36 -14.33 4.90
N GLU A 283 3.67 -14.92 5.86
CA GLU A 283 2.41 -14.39 6.41
C GLU A 283 2.60 -13.67 7.76
N LEU A 284 3.79 -13.70 8.33
CA LEU A 284 4.11 -12.89 9.50
C LEU A 284 3.79 -11.42 9.24
N THR A 285 3.48 -10.68 10.29
CA THR A 285 3.18 -9.26 10.19
C THR A 285 4.43 -8.49 9.76
N LYS A 286 4.27 -7.64 8.75
CA LYS A 286 5.36 -6.89 8.12
C LYS A 286 5.19 -5.40 8.38
N LEU A 287 6.26 -4.71 8.76
CA LEU A 287 6.32 -3.25 8.78
C LEU A 287 7.17 -2.77 7.60
N GLY A 288 6.99 -1.52 7.23
CA GLY A 288 7.70 -0.90 6.11
C GLY A 288 6.84 -0.79 4.86
N GLY A 289 7.41 -0.21 3.83
CA GLY A 289 6.77 -0.09 2.53
C GLY A 289 5.97 1.20 2.32
N ALA A 290 5.48 1.35 1.12
CA ALA A 290 4.93 2.61 0.60
C ALA A 290 3.66 3.12 1.30
N ASN A 291 2.94 2.28 2.02
CA ASN A 291 1.65 2.62 2.65
C ASN A 291 1.66 2.51 4.18
N ALA A 292 2.85 2.26 4.74
CA ALA A 292 3.04 2.13 6.19
C ALA A 292 4.22 3.01 6.62
N LEU A 293 5.29 2.42 7.11
CA LEU A 293 6.47 3.15 7.57
C LEU A 293 7.43 3.37 6.39
N ARG A 294 7.15 4.41 5.61
CA ARG A 294 7.92 4.75 4.40
C ARG A 294 9.35 5.14 4.78
N GLY A 295 10.32 4.48 4.18
CA GLY A 295 11.75 4.58 4.51
C GLY A 295 12.32 3.23 4.88
N TYR A 296 11.47 2.31 5.34
CA TYR A 296 11.85 0.91 5.57
C TYR A 296 11.38 0.04 4.41
N ILE A 297 12.15 -0.96 4.05
CA ILE A 297 11.74 -1.99 3.09
C ILE A 297 10.55 -2.78 3.68
N GLU A 298 9.55 -3.10 2.89
CA GLU A 298 8.41 -3.88 3.37
C GLU A 298 8.89 -5.24 3.89
N GLY A 299 8.60 -5.53 5.15
CA GLY A 299 9.04 -6.77 5.80
C GLY A 299 10.43 -6.70 6.40
N GLN A 300 11.08 -5.52 6.36
CA GLN A 300 12.36 -5.33 7.06
C GLN A 300 12.23 -5.64 8.54
N TYR A 301 11.12 -5.25 9.13
CA TYR A 301 10.73 -5.63 10.49
C TYR A 301 9.52 -6.54 10.39
N ARG A 302 9.65 -7.75 10.94
CA ARG A 302 8.67 -8.81 10.74
C ARG A 302 8.59 -9.68 12.00
N ASP A 303 7.35 -9.96 12.45
CA ASP A 303 7.10 -10.86 13.57
C ASP A 303 5.62 -11.29 13.58
N ARG A 304 5.18 -12.04 14.56
CA ARG A 304 3.79 -12.48 14.69
C ARG A 304 2.85 -11.31 14.97
N THR A 305 3.34 -10.29 15.68
CA THR A 305 2.61 -9.05 16.00
C THR A 305 3.35 -7.85 15.42
N GLY A 306 2.62 -6.92 14.84
CA GLY A 306 3.18 -5.63 14.43
C GLY A 306 2.16 -4.52 14.65
N VAL A 307 2.66 -3.35 15.04
CA VAL A 307 1.83 -2.17 15.29
C VAL A 307 2.55 -0.94 14.75
N TYR A 308 1.80 0.00 14.18
CA TYR A 308 2.38 1.30 13.84
C TYR A 308 1.35 2.42 13.94
N LEU A 309 1.87 3.61 14.23
CA LEU A 309 1.12 4.86 14.28
C LEU A 309 1.73 5.83 13.28
N LEU A 310 0.89 6.48 12.49
CA LEU A 310 1.29 7.52 11.53
C LEU A 310 0.41 8.75 11.73
N THR A 311 1.01 9.93 11.63
CA THR A 311 0.29 11.19 11.55
C THR A 311 0.79 11.94 10.33
N GLU A 312 -0.14 12.40 9.47
CA GLU A 312 0.18 13.13 8.24
C GLU A 312 -0.53 14.48 8.22
N TRP A 313 0.21 15.52 7.90
CA TRP A 313 -0.35 16.78 7.47
C TRP A 313 -0.34 16.82 5.94
N ARG A 314 -1.53 16.87 5.35
CA ARG A 314 -1.76 16.93 3.89
C ARG A 314 -2.21 18.32 3.52
N HIS A 315 -1.53 18.95 2.58
CA HIS A 315 -1.79 20.34 2.20
C HIS A 315 -1.88 20.46 0.68
N THR A 316 -3.08 20.74 0.16
CA THR A 316 -3.30 21.05 -1.25
C THR A 316 -3.06 22.55 -1.42
N PHE A 317 -2.26 22.93 -2.41
CA PHE A 317 -1.96 24.34 -2.68
C PHE A 317 -3.20 25.04 -3.25
N LEU A 318 -3.17 26.38 -3.26
CA LEU A 318 -4.21 27.18 -3.88
C LEU A 318 -3.72 27.74 -5.22
N GLU A 319 -4.65 27.88 -6.14
CA GLU A 319 -4.45 28.62 -7.37
C GLU A 319 -4.56 30.13 -7.09
N THR A 320 -4.19 30.96 -8.05
CA THR A 320 -4.21 32.43 -7.91
C THR A 320 -5.62 32.98 -7.69
N ASP A 321 -6.65 32.27 -8.13
CA ASP A 321 -8.06 32.62 -7.93
C ASP A 321 -8.64 32.12 -6.59
N GLY A 322 -7.81 31.49 -5.76
CA GLY A 322 -8.21 30.93 -4.48
C GLY A 322 -8.79 29.52 -4.53
N GLY A 323 -8.93 28.95 -5.71
CA GLY A 323 -9.37 27.55 -5.88
C GLY A 323 -8.30 26.56 -5.48
N LEU A 324 -8.69 25.31 -5.30
CA LEU A 324 -7.74 24.24 -4.98
C LEU A 324 -6.91 23.87 -6.23
N SER A 325 -5.60 23.87 -6.05
CA SER A 325 -4.68 23.43 -7.08
C SER A 325 -4.70 21.90 -7.19
N LYS A 326 -4.25 21.39 -8.32
CA LYS A 326 -3.97 19.94 -8.47
C LYS A 326 -2.70 19.51 -7.74
N HIS A 327 -1.95 20.45 -7.18
CA HIS A 327 -0.66 20.24 -6.55
C HIS A 327 -0.78 20.35 -5.04
N GLY A 328 -0.01 19.55 -4.32
CA GLY A 328 0.01 19.57 -2.87
C GLY A 328 1.24 18.90 -2.29
N MET A 329 1.32 18.92 -0.98
CA MET A 329 2.41 18.28 -0.24
C MET A 329 1.88 17.55 0.97
N THR A 330 2.68 16.64 1.48
CA THR A 330 2.41 15.92 2.73
C THR A 330 3.69 15.86 3.55
N VAL A 331 3.54 16.01 4.86
CA VAL A 331 4.62 15.73 5.83
C VAL A 331 4.05 14.72 6.82
N TRP A 332 4.87 13.75 7.22
CA TRP A 332 4.41 12.78 8.20
C TRP A 332 5.48 12.43 9.21
N LEU A 333 4.99 11.94 10.33
CA LEU A 333 5.82 11.28 11.33
C LEU A 333 5.06 10.07 11.87
N GLY A 334 5.82 9.11 12.35
CA GLY A 334 5.22 7.90 12.87
C GLY A 334 6.22 7.03 13.60
N SER A 335 5.73 5.91 14.08
CA SER A 335 6.56 4.92 14.75
C SER A 335 5.90 3.55 14.65
N GLY A 336 6.69 2.49 14.73
CA GLY A 336 6.17 1.13 14.72
C GLY A 336 7.00 0.19 15.55
N SER A 337 6.41 -0.96 15.83
CA SER A 337 7.03 -2.01 16.62
C SER A 337 6.57 -3.38 16.17
N ILE A 338 7.42 -4.38 16.40
CA ILE A 338 7.09 -5.79 16.19
C ILE A 338 7.40 -6.57 17.47
N ALA A 339 6.72 -7.71 17.63
CA ALA A 339 6.98 -8.62 18.76
C ALA A 339 6.36 -9.99 18.47
N ASN A 340 6.80 -11.01 19.19
CA ASN A 340 6.19 -12.33 19.13
C ASN A 340 4.72 -12.29 19.61
N ASN A 341 4.43 -11.50 20.65
CA ASN A 341 3.05 -11.27 21.10
C ASN A 341 2.88 -9.83 21.61
N PRO A 342 1.65 -9.32 21.73
CA PRO A 342 1.45 -7.91 22.10
C PRO A 342 2.07 -7.49 23.42
N GLY A 343 2.18 -8.39 24.39
CA GLY A 343 2.77 -8.09 25.71
C GLY A 343 4.28 -7.92 25.68
N GLU A 344 4.93 -8.27 24.60
CA GLU A 344 6.39 -8.19 24.44
C GLU A 344 6.86 -6.97 23.64
N ILE A 345 5.95 -6.06 23.28
CA ILE A 345 6.30 -4.83 22.57
C ILE A 345 7.15 -3.95 23.48
N ASN A 346 8.40 -3.74 23.09
CA ASN A 346 9.36 -2.99 23.91
C ASN A 346 10.31 -2.07 23.13
N GLU A 347 10.47 -2.29 21.82
CA GLU A 347 11.34 -1.47 20.97
C GLU A 347 10.51 -0.82 19.86
N TRP A 348 10.77 0.46 19.57
CA TRP A 348 10.04 1.22 18.56
C TRP A 348 11.01 1.82 17.54
N ILE A 349 10.61 1.76 16.27
CA ILE A 349 11.37 2.34 15.17
C ILE A 349 10.69 3.63 14.72
N PRO A 350 11.45 4.74 14.54
CA PRO A 350 10.87 6.02 14.11
C PRO A 350 10.66 6.07 12.61
N ASN A 351 9.73 6.90 12.16
CA ASN A 351 9.48 7.15 10.74
C ASN A 351 9.07 8.61 10.53
N LEU A 352 9.63 9.23 9.50
CA LEU A 352 9.23 10.58 9.08
C LEU A 352 9.48 10.75 7.59
N GLY A 353 8.87 11.77 7.01
CA GLY A 353 9.12 12.04 5.60
C GLY A 353 8.27 13.17 5.04
N VAL A 354 8.50 13.42 3.75
CA VAL A 354 7.80 14.44 2.97
C VAL A 354 7.36 13.86 1.64
N GLY A 355 6.28 14.37 1.09
CA GLY A 355 5.78 13.89 -0.19
C GLY A 355 5.12 14.99 -1.00
N TYR A 356 5.14 14.81 -2.31
CA TYR A 356 4.48 15.65 -3.28
C TYR A 356 3.24 14.95 -3.80
N ARG A 357 2.20 15.73 -4.07
CA ARG A 357 0.89 15.23 -4.54
C ARG A 357 0.51 15.92 -5.84
N PHE A 358 0.00 15.12 -6.79
CA PHE A 358 -0.59 15.62 -8.03
C PHE A 358 -1.94 14.94 -8.26
N GLU A 359 -3.02 15.73 -8.26
CA GLU A 359 -4.37 15.21 -8.45
C GLU A 359 -4.61 14.80 -9.91
N VAL A 360 -4.86 13.52 -10.14
CA VAL A 360 -5.14 12.97 -11.48
C VAL A 360 -6.64 12.74 -11.72
N GLN A 361 -7.40 12.51 -10.66
CA GLN A 361 -8.86 12.46 -10.64
C GLN A 361 -9.33 13.15 -9.36
N PRO A 362 -10.56 13.64 -9.28
CA PRO A 362 -11.01 14.30 -8.06
C PRO A 362 -10.73 13.47 -6.81
N ARG A 363 -9.94 14.01 -5.92
CA ARG A 363 -9.51 13.38 -4.66
C ARG A 363 -8.65 12.12 -4.85
N MET A 364 -8.08 11.91 -6.04
CA MET A 364 -7.13 10.81 -6.30
C MET A 364 -5.81 11.38 -6.78
N ASN A 365 -4.79 11.18 -5.97
CA ASN A 365 -3.46 11.72 -6.19
C ASN A 365 -2.49 10.66 -6.71
N VAL A 366 -1.60 11.10 -7.58
CA VAL A 366 -0.27 10.49 -7.72
C VAL A 366 0.57 11.07 -6.60
N ARG A 367 1.35 10.25 -5.93
CA ARG A 367 2.23 10.72 -4.87
C ARG A 367 3.67 10.27 -5.09
N ILE A 368 4.57 11.16 -4.73
CA ILE A 368 6.01 10.89 -4.68
C ILE A 368 6.42 11.17 -3.24
N ASP A 369 6.82 10.14 -2.52
CA ASP A 369 7.13 10.20 -1.10
C ASP A 369 8.60 9.89 -0.86
N PHE A 370 9.27 10.71 -0.07
CA PHE A 370 10.61 10.42 0.45
C PHE A 370 10.50 10.21 1.96
N GLY A 371 10.77 8.98 2.38
CA GLY A 371 10.67 8.56 3.77
C GLY A 371 12.00 8.19 4.38
N LEU A 372 12.12 8.44 5.67
CA LEU A 372 13.30 8.16 6.49
C LEU A 372 12.90 7.25 7.65
N GLY A 373 13.74 6.25 7.90
CA GLY A 373 13.68 5.37 9.05
C GLY A 373 15.01 5.36 9.81
N ARG A 374 15.12 4.45 10.77
CA ARG A 374 16.41 4.23 11.47
C ARG A 374 17.40 3.65 10.45
N GLU A 375 18.42 4.40 10.11
CA GLU A 375 19.50 4.00 9.19
C GLU A 375 19.01 3.57 7.80
N SER A 376 17.82 4.03 7.38
CA SER A 376 17.24 3.65 6.10
C SER A 376 16.43 4.80 5.48
N SER A 377 16.27 4.78 4.17
CA SER A 377 15.46 5.75 3.45
C SER A 377 14.83 5.10 2.22
N GLY A 378 13.74 5.69 1.73
CA GLY A 378 13.08 5.18 0.54
C GLY A 378 12.36 6.26 -0.24
N LEU A 379 12.38 6.13 -1.56
CA LEU A 379 11.63 6.97 -2.48
C LEU A 379 10.53 6.11 -3.12
N TYR A 380 9.30 6.59 -3.03
CA TYR A 380 8.13 5.82 -3.47
C TYR A 380 7.30 6.63 -4.45
N PHE A 381 6.90 5.97 -5.53
CA PHE A 381 5.91 6.49 -6.48
C PHE A 381 4.66 5.62 -6.36
N ASN A 382 3.52 6.24 -6.07
CA ASN A 382 2.30 5.46 -5.85
C ASN A 382 1.04 6.28 -6.16
N PHE A 383 -0.11 5.65 -6.04
CA PHE A 383 -1.41 6.23 -6.33
C PHE A 383 -2.27 6.23 -5.07
N THR A 384 -3.15 7.18 -4.96
CA THR A 384 -4.00 7.48 -3.81
C THR A 384 -3.15 7.87 -2.59
N GLU A 385 -3.78 8.16 -1.48
CA GLU A 385 -3.05 8.45 -0.26
C GLU A 385 -2.56 7.15 0.41
N ALA A 386 -1.63 7.28 1.35
CA ALA A 386 -1.06 6.11 2.04
C ALA A 386 -2.12 5.41 2.90
N PHE A 387 -3.11 6.20 3.42
CA PHE A 387 -4.24 5.65 4.17
C PHE A 387 -5.44 6.59 4.13
#